data_a034d90007b3cc974aecbc4321f50fe1
#
_entry.id   a034d90007b3cc974aecbc4321f50fe1
#
_cell.length_a   1.000
_cell.length_b   1.000
_cell.length_c   1.000
_cell.angle_alpha   90.00
_cell.angle_beta   90.00
_cell.angle_gamma   90.00
#
_symmetry.space_group_name_H-M   'P 1'
#
loop_
_entity.id
_entity.type
_entity.pdbx_description
1 polymer ?
#
loop_
_entity_poly.entity_id
_entity_poly.type
_entity_poly.pdbx_seq_one_letter_code
_entity_poly.pdbx_strand_id
1 'polypeptide(L)'
;MPLHHSWLSFTILARGGQSVYHTAMTYRIFIDGAAGTTGLQVQDRLEAHPFVTPVTLGDAERKDPHARRAMMSGCDITILCLPDDAARDSAALAAEVGARVIDASSAHRTADGWDYGFAELVDGAYDAVARSARISNPGCYPTGFLALARPLVEAGIIASDAALTVPAVSGYSGGGKAMIAKFEAGEMPPHGAYGLTMAHKHLPEMQAYAALDRAPIFMPSVGSFYAGMLVHLPLHATQLAKTVTAADIQDVLAAKFAASPFIRMGMEQAGDPEVAAALLDASALAGRDHMELFVFGSEDKSRFWLSARLDNLGKGASGAAVQNMNIALGLDQTAALSV
;
A
#
# COMPACT_ATOMS: atom_id res chain seq x y z
N MET A 1 -0.01 -25.97 18.66
CA MET A 1 0.08 -26.90 17.51
C MET A 1 1.38 -26.63 16.81
N PRO A 2 2.20 -27.64 16.43
CA PRO A 2 3.45 -27.39 15.75
C PRO A 2 3.17 -26.86 14.33
N LEU A 3 3.84 -25.78 13.95
CA LEU A 3 3.84 -25.21 12.60
C LEU A 3 4.41 -26.24 11.61
N HIS A 4 3.67 -26.52 10.54
CA HIS A 4 4.14 -27.40 9.46
C HIS A 4 5.08 -26.62 8.54
N HIS A 5 6.36 -26.59 8.87
CA HIS A 5 7.38 -25.99 8.01
C HIS A 5 7.83 -27.03 6.95
N SER A 6 7.80 -26.65 5.68
CA SER A 6 8.44 -27.40 4.61
C SER A 6 9.88 -26.94 4.43
N TRP A 7 10.81 -27.89 4.28
CA TRP A 7 12.23 -27.64 4.13
C TRP A 7 12.64 -27.74 2.64
N LEU A 8 13.20 -26.67 2.07
CA LEU A 8 13.87 -26.70 0.78
C LEU A 8 15.38 -26.71 1.00
N SER A 9 16.09 -27.69 0.39
CA SER A 9 17.54 -27.78 0.48
C SER A 9 18.19 -27.12 -0.73
N PHE A 10 19.00 -26.08 -0.50
CA PHE A 10 19.87 -25.48 -1.51
C PHE A 10 21.31 -25.86 -1.28
N THR A 11 22.03 -26.23 -2.34
CA THR A 11 23.47 -26.51 -2.29
C THR A 11 24.23 -25.28 -2.77
N ILE A 12 24.96 -24.61 -1.89
CA ILE A 12 25.94 -23.57 -2.26
C ILE A 12 27.34 -24.24 -2.24
N LEU A 13 28.02 -24.22 -3.38
CA LEU A 13 29.43 -24.65 -3.46
C LEU A 13 30.32 -23.59 -2.82
N ALA A 14 30.75 -23.82 -1.59
CA ALA A 14 31.80 -23.02 -0.98
C ALA A 14 33.18 -23.40 -1.55
N ARG A 15 34.05 -22.43 -1.78
CA ARG A 15 35.46 -22.67 -2.14
C ARG A 15 36.13 -23.50 -1.02
N GLY A 16 36.28 -24.82 -1.28
CA GLY A 16 36.88 -25.74 -0.30
C GLY A 16 36.23 -27.11 -0.22
N GLY A 17 35.23 -27.42 -1.06
CA GLY A 17 34.71 -28.80 -1.25
C GLY A 17 33.83 -29.36 -0.14
N GLN A 18 33.38 -28.57 0.83
CA GLN A 18 32.34 -28.97 1.77
C GLN A 18 30.99 -28.37 1.34
N SER A 19 30.04 -29.27 1.06
CA SER A 19 28.65 -28.90 0.74
C SER A 19 27.94 -28.52 2.04
N VAL A 20 27.66 -27.22 2.22
CA VAL A 20 26.84 -26.76 3.34
C VAL A 20 25.38 -26.74 2.87
N TYR A 21 24.58 -27.65 3.37
CA TYR A 21 23.15 -27.67 3.13
C TYR A 21 22.50 -26.62 4.04
N HIS A 22 22.15 -25.46 3.49
CA HIS A 22 21.25 -24.53 4.16
C HIS A 22 19.81 -24.97 3.84
N THR A 23 19.14 -25.55 4.82
CA THR A 23 17.71 -25.78 4.76
C THR A 23 17.02 -24.47 5.12
N ALA A 24 16.59 -23.71 4.13
CA ALA A 24 15.79 -22.51 4.38
C ALA A 24 14.37 -22.93 4.78
N MET A 25 13.86 -22.41 5.89
CA MET A 25 12.43 -22.50 6.21
C MET A 25 11.65 -21.72 5.17
N THR A 26 10.68 -22.37 4.52
CA THR A 26 9.74 -21.71 3.63
C THR A 26 8.38 -21.60 4.31
N TYR A 27 7.81 -20.38 4.29
CA TYR A 27 6.47 -20.11 4.80
C TYR A 27 5.43 -20.40 3.71
N ARG A 28 4.31 -20.97 4.10
CA ARG A 28 3.18 -21.21 3.18
C ARG A 28 2.19 -20.07 3.28
N ILE A 29 1.93 -19.41 2.17
CA ILE A 29 1.03 -18.26 2.09
C ILE A 29 -0.17 -18.60 1.23
N PHE A 30 -1.36 -18.63 1.83
CA PHE A 30 -2.58 -18.83 1.09
C PHE A 30 -3.08 -17.51 0.50
N ILE A 31 -3.30 -17.47 -0.82
CA ILE A 31 -3.90 -16.34 -1.52
C ILE A 31 -5.36 -16.66 -1.78
N ASP A 32 -6.27 -16.07 -0.99
CA ASP A 32 -7.70 -16.21 -1.22
C ASP A 32 -8.18 -15.11 -2.17
N GLY A 33 -8.61 -15.50 -3.37
CA GLY A 33 -8.96 -14.58 -4.45
C GLY A 33 -7.83 -14.34 -5.46
N ALA A 34 -6.93 -15.29 -5.67
CA ALA A 34 -5.79 -15.22 -6.59
C ALA A 34 -6.17 -14.83 -8.04
N ALA A 35 -7.39 -15.08 -8.48
CA ALA A 35 -7.85 -14.74 -9.83
C ALA A 35 -8.14 -13.24 -10.05
N GLY A 36 -8.14 -12.39 -9.01
CA GLY A 36 -8.31 -10.93 -9.10
C GLY A 36 -7.05 -10.21 -9.55
N THR A 37 -7.13 -8.92 -9.94
CA THR A 37 -5.96 -8.12 -10.34
C THR A 37 -4.91 -8.06 -9.21
N THR A 38 -5.33 -7.74 -8.00
CA THR A 38 -4.45 -7.71 -6.82
C THR A 38 -3.92 -9.10 -6.49
N GLY A 39 -4.77 -10.15 -6.59
CA GLY A 39 -4.37 -11.53 -6.32
C GLY A 39 -3.28 -12.04 -7.25
N LEU A 40 -3.40 -11.79 -8.56
CA LEU A 40 -2.37 -12.12 -9.54
C LEU A 40 -1.05 -11.40 -9.23
N GLN A 41 -1.09 -10.11 -8.93
CA GLN A 41 0.09 -9.33 -8.58
C GLN A 41 0.76 -9.79 -7.28
N VAL A 42 -0.03 -10.20 -6.28
CA VAL A 42 0.51 -10.81 -5.05
C VAL A 42 1.15 -12.15 -5.40
N GLN A 43 0.47 -12.98 -6.18
CA GLN A 43 0.99 -14.30 -6.58
C GLN A 43 2.33 -14.18 -7.30
N ASP A 44 2.44 -13.31 -8.32
CA ASP A 44 3.68 -13.10 -9.09
C ASP A 44 4.86 -12.71 -8.16
N ARG A 45 4.62 -11.83 -7.19
CA ARG A 45 5.64 -11.43 -6.21
C ARG A 45 6.03 -12.57 -5.28
N LEU A 46 5.07 -13.37 -4.82
CA LEU A 46 5.34 -14.49 -3.92
C LEU A 46 6.01 -15.66 -4.62
N GLU A 47 5.74 -15.89 -5.90
CA GLU A 47 6.46 -16.91 -6.70
C GLU A 47 7.96 -16.59 -6.85
N ALA A 48 8.31 -15.31 -6.87
CA ALA A 48 9.70 -14.86 -6.90
C ALA A 48 10.35 -14.76 -5.49
N HIS A 49 9.58 -14.99 -4.42
CA HIS A 49 10.05 -14.76 -3.06
C HIS A 49 10.90 -15.94 -2.54
N PRO A 50 12.15 -15.71 -2.03
CA PRO A 50 13.06 -16.79 -1.69
C PRO A 50 12.65 -17.62 -0.45
N PHE A 51 11.76 -17.10 0.40
CA PHE A 51 11.37 -17.71 1.69
C PHE A 51 9.91 -18.11 1.77
N VAL A 52 9.14 -18.01 0.67
CA VAL A 52 7.70 -18.21 0.68
C VAL A 52 7.29 -19.21 -0.41
N THR A 53 6.23 -19.95 -0.14
CA THR A 53 5.55 -20.79 -1.13
C THR A 53 4.09 -20.34 -1.19
N PRO A 54 3.65 -19.65 -2.26
CA PRO A 54 2.25 -19.32 -2.44
C PRO A 54 1.42 -20.58 -2.71
N VAL A 55 0.23 -20.60 -2.14
CA VAL A 55 -0.77 -21.67 -2.39
C VAL A 55 -2.12 -21.04 -2.68
N THR A 56 -2.86 -21.66 -3.59
CA THR A 56 -4.20 -21.24 -4.01
C THR A 56 -5.13 -22.44 -4.07
N LEU A 57 -6.44 -22.19 -4.02
CA LEU A 57 -7.45 -23.23 -4.28
C LEU A 57 -7.87 -23.22 -5.76
N GLY A 58 -8.12 -24.41 -6.30
CA GLY A 58 -8.67 -24.56 -7.63
C GLY A 58 -10.10 -24.01 -7.76
N ASP A 59 -10.57 -23.83 -8.99
CA ASP A 59 -11.89 -23.22 -9.28
C ASP A 59 -13.06 -23.95 -8.60
N ALA A 60 -12.97 -25.27 -8.44
CA ALA A 60 -14.00 -26.08 -7.79
C ALA A 60 -14.07 -25.86 -6.27
N GLU A 61 -12.93 -25.55 -5.64
CA GLU A 61 -12.79 -25.49 -4.16
C GLU A 61 -12.76 -24.07 -3.62
N ARG A 62 -12.41 -23.06 -4.43
CA ARG A 62 -12.23 -21.66 -3.99
C ARG A 62 -13.47 -21.02 -3.35
N LYS A 63 -14.66 -21.61 -3.55
CA LYS A 63 -15.92 -21.17 -2.92
C LYS A 63 -16.36 -22.09 -1.79
N ASP A 64 -15.70 -23.23 -1.58
CA ASP A 64 -16.05 -24.17 -0.51
C ASP A 64 -15.46 -23.68 0.83
N PRO A 65 -16.30 -23.36 1.84
CA PRO A 65 -15.83 -22.93 3.14
C PRO A 65 -14.98 -23.99 3.87
N HIS A 66 -15.21 -25.27 3.64
CA HIS A 66 -14.43 -26.35 4.26
C HIS A 66 -13.02 -26.40 3.67
N ALA A 67 -12.89 -26.33 2.33
CA ALA A 67 -11.60 -26.30 1.67
C ALA A 67 -10.79 -25.04 2.06
N ARG A 68 -11.45 -23.88 2.16
CA ARG A 68 -10.82 -22.61 2.58
C ARG A 68 -10.31 -22.70 4.04
N ARG A 69 -11.11 -23.20 4.99
CA ARG A 69 -10.66 -23.41 6.39
C ARG A 69 -9.47 -24.36 6.46
N ALA A 70 -9.52 -25.47 5.75
CA ALA A 70 -8.42 -26.43 5.72
C ALA A 70 -7.12 -25.81 5.18
N MET A 71 -7.23 -25.02 4.11
CA MET A 71 -6.09 -24.30 3.53
C MET A 71 -5.54 -23.26 4.52
N MET A 72 -6.39 -22.43 5.13
CA MET A 72 -6.01 -21.43 6.13
C MET A 72 -5.31 -22.05 7.33
N SER A 73 -5.82 -23.17 7.83
CA SER A 73 -5.20 -23.91 8.97
C SER A 73 -3.82 -24.48 8.63
N GLY A 74 -3.55 -24.74 7.35
CA GLY A 74 -2.28 -25.33 6.88
C GLY A 74 -1.27 -24.29 6.37
N CYS A 75 -1.54 -22.99 6.54
CA CYS A 75 -0.69 -21.90 6.06
C CYS A 75 -0.28 -20.96 7.18
N ASP A 76 0.86 -20.29 7.05
CA ASP A 76 1.39 -19.35 8.03
C ASP A 76 0.63 -18.01 8.01
N ILE A 77 0.27 -17.55 6.80
CA ILE A 77 -0.55 -16.34 6.59
C ILE A 77 -1.53 -16.58 5.44
N THR A 78 -2.72 -15.97 5.53
CA THR A 78 -3.69 -15.86 4.44
C THR A 78 -3.76 -14.42 3.96
N ILE A 79 -3.61 -14.18 2.65
CA ILE A 79 -3.81 -12.86 2.02
C ILE A 79 -5.14 -12.86 1.29
N LEU A 80 -6.07 -11.97 1.71
CA LEU A 80 -7.38 -11.83 1.10
C LEU A 80 -7.33 -10.82 -0.05
N CYS A 81 -7.55 -11.28 -1.27
CA CYS A 81 -7.63 -10.47 -2.48
C CYS A 81 -9.06 -10.52 -3.05
N LEU A 82 -10.04 -10.24 -2.21
CA LEU A 82 -11.47 -10.44 -2.44
C LEU A 82 -12.24 -9.11 -2.44
N PRO A 83 -13.43 -9.04 -3.05
CA PRO A 83 -14.39 -7.97 -2.78
C PRO A 83 -14.77 -7.92 -1.30
N ASP A 84 -15.20 -6.72 -0.82
CA ASP A 84 -15.38 -6.44 0.61
C ASP A 84 -16.27 -7.46 1.35
N ASP A 85 -17.42 -7.87 0.78
CA ASP A 85 -18.31 -8.84 1.43
C ASP A 85 -17.66 -10.23 1.52
N ALA A 86 -17.03 -10.69 0.44
CA ALA A 86 -16.32 -11.96 0.43
C ALA A 86 -15.07 -11.95 1.34
N ALA A 87 -14.45 -10.77 1.53
CA ALA A 87 -13.34 -10.59 2.46
C ALA A 87 -13.82 -10.71 3.91
N ARG A 88 -15.00 -10.15 4.25
CA ARG A 88 -15.60 -10.33 5.59
C ARG A 88 -15.90 -11.80 5.89
N ASP A 89 -16.50 -12.51 4.94
CA ASP A 89 -16.77 -13.94 5.07
C ASP A 89 -15.47 -14.74 5.27
N SER A 90 -14.45 -14.42 4.48
CA SER A 90 -13.14 -15.08 4.57
C SER A 90 -12.44 -14.81 5.89
N ALA A 91 -12.47 -13.58 6.36
CA ALA A 91 -11.90 -13.18 7.65
C ALA A 91 -12.60 -13.91 8.82
N ALA A 92 -13.92 -14.12 8.73
CA ALA A 92 -14.66 -14.92 9.71
C ALA A 92 -14.19 -16.38 9.72
N LEU A 93 -14.02 -17.01 8.56
CA LEU A 93 -13.48 -18.37 8.44
C LEU A 93 -12.06 -18.46 9.03
N ALA A 94 -11.22 -17.49 8.75
CA ALA A 94 -9.85 -17.43 9.29
C ALA A 94 -9.86 -17.32 10.83
N ALA A 95 -10.77 -16.53 11.40
CA ALA A 95 -10.91 -16.39 12.84
C ALA A 95 -11.32 -17.71 13.51
N GLU A 96 -12.22 -18.52 12.90
CA GLU A 96 -12.63 -19.83 13.40
C GLU A 96 -11.45 -20.81 13.56
N VAL A 97 -10.43 -20.70 12.71
CA VAL A 97 -9.25 -21.57 12.72
C VAL A 97 -7.99 -20.91 13.29
N GLY A 98 -8.09 -19.68 13.79
CA GLY A 98 -6.97 -18.93 14.36
C GLY A 98 -5.87 -18.57 13.36
N ALA A 99 -6.21 -18.44 12.06
CA ALA A 99 -5.25 -18.08 11.02
C ALA A 99 -4.91 -16.58 11.05
N ARG A 100 -3.64 -16.25 10.75
CA ARG A 100 -3.21 -14.87 10.51
C ARG A 100 -3.68 -14.40 9.13
N VAL A 101 -4.17 -13.15 9.06
CA VAL A 101 -4.78 -12.61 7.85
C VAL A 101 -4.21 -11.24 7.49
N ILE A 102 -3.97 -11.03 6.19
CA ILE A 102 -3.75 -9.72 5.59
C ILE A 102 -4.90 -9.48 4.61
N ASP A 103 -5.73 -8.46 4.86
CA ASP A 103 -6.86 -8.13 3.98
C ASP A 103 -6.52 -6.96 3.06
N ALA A 104 -6.47 -7.22 1.76
CA ALA A 104 -6.23 -6.20 0.75
C ALA A 104 -7.51 -5.47 0.29
N SER A 105 -8.69 -5.87 0.80
CA SER A 105 -9.96 -5.17 0.53
C SER A 105 -10.09 -3.87 1.35
N SER A 106 -11.20 -3.15 1.17
CA SER A 106 -11.52 -2.00 2.04
C SER A 106 -12.36 -2.38 3.27
N ALA A 107 -12.74 -3.66 3.42
CA ALA A 107 -13.69 -4.12 4.41
C ALA A 107 -13.27 -3.86 5.86
N HIS A 108 -11.97 -3.94 6.15
CA HIS A 108 -11.47 -3.94 7.52
C HIS A 108 -10.49 -2.80 7.84
N ARG A 109 -10.31 -1.84 6.93
CA ARG A 109 -9.29 -0.77 7.09
C ARG A 109 -9.51 0.11 8.31
N THR A 110 -10.78 0.33 8.69
CA THR A 110 -11.17 1.09 9.89
C THR A 110 -11.97 0.26 10.89
N ALA A 111 -11.89 -1.07 10.79
CA ALA A 111 -12.62 -1.98 11.68
C ALA A 111 -11.84 -2.22 12.97
N ASP A 112 -12.56 -2.31 14.09
CA ASP A 112 -11.97 -2.64 15.39
C ASP A 112 -11.31 -4.01 15.38
N GLY A 113 -10.15 -4.09 16.02
CA GLY A 113 -9.37 -5.32 16.14
C GLY A 113 -8.59 -5.70 14.89
N TRP A 114 -8.41 -4.76 13.95
CA TRP A 114 -7.50 -4.85 12.81
C TRP A 114 -6.39 -3.82 12.93
N ASP A 115 -5.15 -4.24 12.71
CA ASP A 115 -4.03 -3.32 12.63
C ASP A 115 -3.88 -2.80 11.20
N TYR A 116 -3.67 -1.50 11.08
CA TYR A 116 -3.52 -0.86 9.77
C TYR A 116 -2.12 -1.06 9.23
N GLY A 117 -1.99 -1.72 8.09
CA GLY A 117 -0.74 -2.17 7.49
C GLY A 117 0.07 -1.09 6.77
N PHE A 118 0.12 0.13 7.32
CA PHE A 118 1.06 1.18 6.89
C PHE A 118 2.14 1.33 7.96
N ALA A 119 3.13 0.44 7.91
CA ALA A 119 4.12 0.24 8.97
C ALA A 119 4.96 1.49 9.29
N GLU A 120 5.09 2.44 8.35
CA GLU A 120 5.87 3.68 8.52
C GLU A 120 5.04 4.86 9.03
N LEU A 121 3.70 4.74 9.11
CA LEU A 121 2.82 5.89 9.27
C LEU A 121 2.94 6.54 10.65
N VAL A 122 2.92 5.74 11.70
CA VAL A 122 3.00 6.21 13.10
C VAL A 122 3.99 5.38 13.90
N ASP A 123 4.49 5.93 14.98
CA ASP A 123 5.39 5.23 15.87
C ASP A 123 4.74 3.96 16.43
N GLY A 124 5.46 2.86 16.42
CA GLY A 124 4.97 1.55 16.84
C GLY A 124 4.12 0.80 15.81
N ALA A 125 3.78 1.39 14.64
CA ALA A 125 2.99 0.71 13.61
C ALA A 125 3.70 -0.54 13.06
N TYR A 126 5.01 -0.48 12.87
CA TYR A 126 5.82 -1.63 12.46
C TYR A 126 5.66 -2.81 13.45
N ASP A 127 5.80 -2.53 14.72
CA ASP A 127 5.68 -3.53 15.79
C ASP A 127 4.24 -4.06 15.93
N ALA A 128 3.24 -3.21 15.67
CA ALA A 128 1.83 -3.63 15.63
C ALA A 128 1.63 -4.64 14.50
N VAL A 129 2.06 -4.33 13.27
CA VAL A 129 2.00 -5.25 12.13
C VAL A 129 2.75 -6.56 12.41
N ALA A 130 3.95 -6.50 13.00
CA ALA A 130 4.74 -7.68 13.32
C ALA A 130 4.02 -8.66 14.25
N ARG A 131 3.25 -8.15 15.20
CA ARG A 131 2.51 -8.96 16.19
C ARG A 131 1.06 -9.25 15.83
N SER A 132 0.54 -8.59 14.80
CA SER A 132 -0.87 -8.66 14.44
C SER A 132 -1.29 -10.04 13.94
N ALA A 133 -2.46 -10.46 14.33
CA ALA A 133 -3.18 -11.59 13.71
C ALA A 133 -4.06 -11.15 12.53
N ARG A 134 -4.44 -9.85 12.47
CA ARG A 134 -5.35 -9.29 11.47
C ARG A 134 -4.85 -7.94 10.99
N ILE A 135 -4.29 -7.91 9.78
CA ILE A 135 -3.70 -6.73 9.18
C ILE A 135 -4.59 -6.27 8.02
N SER A 136 -5.01 -5.01 8.04
CA SER A 136 -5.73 -4.39 6.92
C SER A 136 -4.74 -3.62 6.03
N ASN A 137 -4.63 -4.03 4.77
CA ASN A 137 -3.71 -3.41 3.82
C ASN A 137 -4.25 -2.06 3.32
N PRO A 138 -3.44 -0.99 3.32
CA PRO A 138 -3.86 0.34 2.89
C PRO A 138 -4.41 0.40 1.46
N GLY A 139 -5.30 1.35 1.21
CA GLY A 139 -5.71 1.72 -0.15
C GLY A 139 -4.64 2.54 -0.86
N CYS A 140 -4.57 2.45 -2.19
CA CYS A 140 -3.52 3.12 -2.96
C CYS A 140 -3.52 4.65 -2.81
N TYR A 141 -4.67 5.31 -2.93
CA TYR A 141 -4.78 6.75 -2.72
C TYR A 141 -4.55 7.16 -1.26
N PRO A 142 -5.13 6.47 -0.26
CA PRO A 142 -4.81 6.72 1.15
C PRO A 142 -3.32 6.61 1.47
N THR A 143 -2.62 5.64 0.90
CA THR A 143 -1.16 5.50 1.09
C THR A 143 -0.42 6.79 0.74
N GLY A 144 -0.68 7.38 -0.45
CA GLY A 144 -0.07 8.65 -0.83
C GLY A 144 -0.53 9.82 0.03
N PHE A 145 -1.83 9.93 0.29
CA PHE A 145 -2.39 11.02 1.10
C PHE A 145 -1.87 11.01 2.55
N LEU A 146 -1.88 9.85 3.19
CA LEU A 146 -1.46 9.70 4.58
C LEU A 146 0.02 9.99 4.78
N ALA A 147 0.87 9.62 3.82
CA ALA A 147 2.29 9.97 3.86
C ALA A 147 2.54 11.49 3.81
N LEU A 148 1.66 12.24 3.16
CA LEU A 148 1.75 13.71 3.12
C LEU A 148 1.08 14.38 4.33
N ALA A 149 -0.11 13.92 4.71
CA ALA A 149 -0.94 14.62 5.68
C ALA A 149 -0.62 14.26 7.14
N ARG A 150 -0.45 12.97 7.46
CA ARG A 150 -0.30 12.51 8.84
C ARG A 150 0.90 13.14 9.56
N PRO A 151 2.11 13.19 8.99
CA PRO A 151 3.25 13.84 9.64
C PRO A 151 3.03 15.33 9.93
N LEU A 152 2.31 16.03 9.05
CA LEU A 152 2.03 17.46 9.21
C LEU A 152 0.97 17.71 10.27
N VAL A 153 0.00 16.82 10.45
CA VAL A 153 -0.95 16.86 11.55
C VAL A 153 -0.24 16.58 12.88
N GLU A 154 0.59 15.55 12.96
CA GLU A 154 1.41 15.25 14.15
C GLU A 154 2.35 16.39 14.53
N ALA A 155 2.94 17.05 13.54
CA ALA A 155 3.79 18.23 13.75
C ALA A 155 2.99 19.51 14.11
N GLY A 156 1.65 19.47 14.12
CA GLY A 156 0.79 20.62 14.35
C GLY A 156 0.92 21.71 13.28
N ILE A 157 1.27 21.36 12.06
CA ILE A 157 1.28 22.25 10.89
C ILE A 157 -0.13 22.30 10.29
N ILE A 158 -0.79 21.15 10.17
CA ILE A 158 -2.20 21.03 9.77
C ILE A 158 -3.02 20.76 11.02
N ALA A 159 -4.07 21.54 11.25
CA ALA A 159 -5.02 21.29 12.34
C ALA A 159 -5.92 20.09 12.02
N SER A 160 -6.39 19.36 13.04
CA SER A 160 -7.26 18.18 12.83
C SER A 160 -8.59 18.54 12.16
N ASP A 161 -9.08 19.77 12.33
CA ASP A 161 -10.31 20.29 11.74
C ASP A 161 -10.10 20.95 10.36
N ALA A 162 -8.89 20.90 9.79
CA ALA A 162 -8.59 21.51 8.50
C ALA A 162 -9.44 20.90 7.36
N ALA A 163 -9.96 21.76 6.49
CA ALA A 163 -10.70 21.36 5.29
C ALA A 163 -9.73 21.09 4.15
N LEU A 164 -9.29 19.85 4.02
CA LEU A 164 -8.32 19.43 3.02
C LEU A 164 -8.98 19.01 1.71
N THR A 165 -8.25 19.18 0.60
CA THR A 165 -8.62 18.73 -0.74
C THR A 165 -7.52 17.83 -1.28
N VAL A 166 -7.90 16.72 -1.92
CA VAL A 166 -6.97 15.68 -2.41
C VAL A 166 -7.27 15.36 -3.87
N PRO A 167 -6.77 16.15 -4.82
CA PRO A 167 -6.75 15.77 -6.22
C PRO A 167 -5.79 14.60 -6.43
N ALA A 168 -6.16 13.65 -7.29
CA ALA A 168 -5.29 12.52 -7.56
C ALA A 168 -5.56 11.88 -8.92
N VAL A 169 -4.52 11.29 -9.52
CA VAL A 169 -4.64 10.50 -10.75
C VAL A 169 -3.97 9.15 -10.58
N SER A 170 -4.61 8.09 -11.08
CA SER A 170 -4.09 6.72 -11.07
C SER A 170 -4.15 6.12 -12.46
N GLY A 171 -3.23 5.19 -12.73
CA GLY A 171 -3.36 4.28 -13.86
C GLY A 171 -4.62 3.41 -13.75
N TYR A 172 -5.12 2.95 -14.89
CA TYR A 172 -6.39 2.23 -14.98
C TYR A 172 -6.37 0.83 -14.34
N SER A 173 -5.19 0.27 -14.07
CA SER A 173 -5.07 -1.01 -13.37
C SER A 173 -5.69 -1.00 -11.96
N GLY A 174 -5.77 0.19 -11.32
CA GLY A 174 -6.39 0.39 -10.02
C GLY A 174 -7.89 0.12 -9.98
N GLY A 175 -8.58 0.16 -11.12
CA GLY A 175 -9.99 -0.18 -11.25
C GLY A 175 -10.29 -1.66 -11.48
N GLY A 176 -9.26 -2.51 -11.47
CA GLY A 176 -9.39 -3.96 -11.63
C GLY A 176 -9.71 -4.41 -13.07
N LYS A 177 -9.92 -5.70 -13.26
CA LYS A 177 -10.08 -6.34 -14.59
C LYS A 177 -11.12 -5.67 -15.49
N ALA A 178 -12.25 -5.24 -14.93
CA ALA A 178 -13.32 -4.64 -15.73
C ALA A 178 -12.91 -3.27 -16.32
N MET A 179 -12.16 -2.46 -15.56
CA MET A 179 -11.67 -1.18 -16.04
C MET A 179 -10.52 -1.37 -17.03
N ILE A 180 -9.61 -2.31 -16.75
CA ILE A 180 -8.52 -2.69 -17.66
C ILE A 180 -9.09 -3.05 -19.03
N ALA A 181 -10.05 -3.98 -19.07
CA ALA A 181 -10.67 -4.42 -20.34
C ALA A 181 -11.29 -3.26 -21.13
N LYS A 182 -11.95 -2.31 -20.45
CA LYS A 182 -12.56 -1.14 -21.11
C LYS A 182 -11.51 -0.19 -21.70
N PHE A 183 -10.40 0.06 -21.00
CA PHE A 183 -9.31 0.88 -21.51
C PHE A 183 -8.61 0.21 -22.70
N GLU A 184 -8.35 -1.08 -22.62
CA GLU A 184 -7.73 -1.85 -23.72
C GLU A 184 -8.63 -1.95 -24.94
N ALA A 185 -9.98 -1.97 -24.74
CA ALA A 185 -10.95 -1.92 -25.82
C ALA A 185 -11.14 -0.50 -26.41
N GLY A 186 -10.51 0.54 -25.84
CA GLY A 186 -10.69 1.93 -26.30
C GLY A 186 -12.04 2.53 -25.95
N GLU A 187 -12.76 1.97 -24.99
CA GLU A 187 -14.11 2.41 -24.59
C GLU A 187 -14.07 3.54 -23.55
N MET A 188 -12.88 3.85 -23.00
CA MET A 188 -12.71 4.87 -21.97
C MET A 188 -12.05 6.14 -22.51
N PRO A 189 -12.38 7.32 -21.96
CA PRO A 189 -11.67 8.55 -22.30
C PRO A 189 -10.21 8.47 -21.80
N PRO A 190 -9.29 9.25 -22.41
CA PRO A 190 -7.86 9.25 -22.01
C PRO A 190 -7.65 9.71 -20.56
N HIS A 191 -8.58 10.48 -20.00
CA HIS A 191 -8.59 10.90 -18.60
C HIS A 191 -10.04 11.15 -18.15
N GLY A 192 -10.38 10.75 -16.92
CA GLY A 192 -11.71 10.95 -16.36
C GLY A 192 -11.71 11.01 -14.84
N ALA A 193 -12.39 12.00 -14.27
CA ALA A 193 -12.69 12.04 -12.84
C ALA A 193 -13.83 11.07 -12.51
N TYR A 194 -13.76 10.43 -11.34
CA TYR A 194 -14.80 9.52 -10.85
C TYR A 194 -15.05 9.75 -9.36
N GLY A 195 -15.92 8.94 -8.73
CA GLY A 195 -16.28 9.15 -7.33
C GLY A 195 -17.11 10.42 -7.10
N LEU A 196 -17.87 10.86 -8.11
CA LEU A 196 -18.60 12.13 -8.13
C LEU A 196 -19.71 12.23 -7.08
N THR A 197 -20.06 11.12 -6.43
CA THR A 197 -21.01 11.09 -5.30
C THR A 197 -20.39 11.58 -3.99
N MET A 198 -19.08 11.85 -3.96
CA MET A 198 -18.32 12.25 -2.77
C MET A 198 -18.37 11.21 -1.63
N ALA A 199 -18.66 9.95 -1.95
CA ALA A 199 -18.78 8.83 -1.01
C ALA A 199 -17.80 7.69 -1.34
N HIS A 200 -16.57 8.05 -1.69
CA HIS A 200 -15.55 7.04 -2.04
C HIS A 200 -15.14 6.22 -0.82
N LYS A 201 -14.99 4.90 -1.00
CA LYS A 201 -14.65 3.94 0.06
C LYS A 201 -13.29 4.19 0.77
N HIS A 202 -12.42 5.04 0.23
CA HIS A 202 -11.17 5.45 0.85
C HIS A 202 -11.32 6.62 1.84
N LEU A 203 -12.44 7.32 1.87
CA LEU A 203 -12.63 8.49 2.74
C LEU A 203 -12.54 8.17 4.25
N PRO A 204 -13.18 7.09 4.76
CA PRO A 204 -13.06 6.74 6.18
C PRO A 204 -11.61 6.48 6.60
N GLU A 205 -10.86 5.77 5.76
CA GLU A 205 -9.44 5.44 5.96
C GLU A 205 -8.57 6.71 5.96
N MET A 206 -8.77 7.60 4.97
CA MET A 206 -8.07 8.89 4.90
C MET A 206 -8.31 9.73 6.14
N GLN A 207 -9.55 9.84 6.59
CA GLN A 207 -9.93 10.62 7.77
C GLN A 207 -9.30 10.05 9.04
N ALA A 208 -9.51 8.77 9.30
CA ALA A 208 -9.10 8.12 10.54
C ALA A 208 -7.57 8.15 10.73
N TYR A 209 -6.83 7.74 9.72
CA TYR A 209 -5.38 7.59 9.84
C TYR A 209 -4.58 8.88 9.59
N ALA A 210 -5.18 9.90 8.99
CA ALA A 210 -4.62 11.25 9.00
C ALA A 210 -4.89 12.00 10.32
N ALA A 211 -5.69 11.42 11.23
CA ALA A 211 -6.16 12.05 12.46
C ALA A 211 -6.93 13.37 12.21
N LEU A 212 -7.84 13.32 11.25
CA LEU A 212 -8.70 14.47 10.90
C LEU A 212 -10.10 14.33 11.49
N ASP A 213 -10.69 15.45 11.91
CA ASP A 213 -12.07 15.51 12.44
C ASP A 213 -13.10 15.36 11.32
N ARG A 214 -12.70 15.58 10.06
CA ARG A 214 -13.55 15.45 8.88
C ARG A 214 -12.81 14.80 7.71
N ALA A 215 -13.55 14.09 6.86
CA ALA A 215 -13.00 13.55 5.64
C ALA A 215 -12.57 14.65 4.67
N PRO A 216 -11.46 14.50 3.93
CA PRO A 216 -11.06 15.47 2.91
C PRO A 216 -12.02 15.44 1.69
N ILE A 217 -12.02 16.51 0.91
CA ILE A 217 -12.60 16.50 -0.43
C ILE A 217 -11.67 15.69 -1.33
N PHE A 218 -12.05 14.45 -1.65
CA PHE A 218 -11.25 13.57 -2.47
C PHE A 218 -11.73 13.61 -3.94
N MET A 219 -10.81 13.92 -4.85
CA MET A 219 -11.05 14.13 -6.27
C MET A 219 -10.22 13.12 -7.10
N PRO A 220 -10.61 11.83 -7.10
CA PRO A 220 -9.87 10.82 -7.86
C PRO A 220 -10.13 10.94 -9.36
N SER A 221 -9.09 10.67 -10.13
CA SER A 221 -9.18 10.52 -11.58
C SER A 221 -8.38 9.30 -12.05
N VAL A 222 -8.69 8.83 -13.25
CA VAL A 222 -7.99 7.74 -13.93
C VAL A 222 -7.45 8.26 -15.27
N GLY A 223 -6.21 7.91 -15.58
CA GLY A 223 -5.55 8.22 -16.85
C GLY A 223 -5.33 6.98 -17.71
N SER A 224 -5.03 7.19 -19.01
CA SER A 224 -4.81 6.14 -20.00
C SER A 224 -3.41 5.49 -19.92
N PHE A 225 -2.86 5.36 -18.72
CA PHE A 225 -1.64 4.59 -18.45
C PHE A 225 -1.97 3.44 -17.49
N TYR A 226 -1.23 2.33 -17.60
CA TYR A 226 -1.56 1.09 -16.87
C TYR A 226 -1.37 1.22 -15.37
N ALA A 227 -0.18 1.61 -14.92
CA ALA A 227 0.22 1.64 -13.51
C ALA A 227 0.96 2.94 -13.17
N GLY A 228 0.96 3.30 -11.89
CA GLY A 228 1.49 4.54 -11.36
C GLY A 228 0.39 5.48 -10.89
N MET A 229 0.73 6.42 -10.01
CA MET A 229 -0.21 7.41 -9.52
C MET A 229 0.48 8.62 -8.90
N LEU A 230 -0.25 9.74 -8.91
CA LEU A 230 0.04 10.94 -8.13
C LEU A 230 -1.13 11.24 -7.20
N VAL A 231 -0.80 11.53 -5.95
CA VAL A 231 -1.75 12.03 -4.96
C VAL A 231 -1.27 13.39 -4.50
N HIS A 232 -2.11 14.39 -4.61
CA HIS A 232 -1.75 15.77 -4.30
C HIS A 232 -2.42 16.26 -3.03
N LEU A 233 -1.73 17.13 -2.30
CA LEU A 233 -2.23 17.88 -1.16
C LEU A 233 -1.88 19.36 -1.37
N PRO A 234 -2.73 20.13 -2.08
CA PRO A 234 -2.57 21.58 -2.19
C PRO A 234 -2.99 22.27 -0.90
N LEU A 235 -2.20 23.23 -0.45
CA LEU A 235 -2.43 23.96 0.80
C LEU A 235 -2.24 25.47 0.59
N HIS A 236 -3.11 26.27 1.18
CA HIS A 236 -2.86 27.70 1.40
C HIS A 236 -2.26 27.91 2.80
N ALA A 237 -1.34 28.88 2.94
CA ALA A 237 -0.74 29.22 4.22
C ALA A 237 -1.81 29.56 5.29
N THR A 238 -2.95 30.12 4.88
CA THR A 238 -4.09 30.42 5.76
C THR A 238 -4.82 29.19 6.31
N GLN A 239 -4.59 28.02 5.74
CA GLN A 239 -5.13 26.73 6.22
C GLN A 239 -4.21 26.05 7.25
N LEU A 240 -3.00 26.59 7.42
CA LEU A 240 -1.99 26.04 8.33
C LEU A 240 -2.14 26.63 9.73
N ALA A 241 -1.94 25.80 10.74
CA ALA A 241 -2.03 26.20 12.15
C ALA A 241 -0.85 27.08 12.61
N LYS A 242 0.24 27.10 11.83
CA LYS A 242 1.43 27.91 12.08
C LYS A 242 2.11 28.32 10.77
N THR A 243 2.88 29.42 10.85
CA THR A 243 3.67 29.89 9.69
C THR A 243 4.83 28.94 9.45
N VAL A 244 4.94 28.43 8.24
CA VAL A 244 6.01 27.53 7.78
C VAL A 244 6.43 27.88 6.36
N THR A 245 7.61 27.41 5.96
CA THR A 245 8.10 27.42 4.59
C THR A 245 7.97 26.04 3.95
N ALA A 246 8.18 25.93 2.64
CA ALA A 246 8.24 24.63 1.96
C ALA A 246 9.39 23.75 2.50
N ALA A 247 10.52 24.35 2.87
CA ALA A 247 11.63 23.65 3.50
C ALA A 247 11.24 23.05 4.87
N ASP A 248 10.52 23.79 5.71
CA ASP A 248 10.05 23.27 7.00
C ASP A 248 9.12 22.05 6.83
N ILE A 249 8.23 22.09 5.81
CA ILE A 249 7.36 20.97 5.48
C ILE A 249 8.19 19.79 4.99
N GLN A 250 9.15 20.03 4.09
CA GLN A 250 10.05 19.00 3.57
C GLN A 250 10.85 18.33 4.69
N ASP A 251 11.39 19.11 5.63
CA ASP A 251 12.17 18.60 6.76
C ASP A 251 11.33 17.69 7.66
N VAL A 252 10.07 18.03 7.91
CA VAL A 252 9.14 17.19 8.68
C VAL A 252 8.90 15.86 7.98
N LEU A 253 8.64 15.86 6.67
CA LEU A 253 8.42 14.63 5.89
C LEU A 253 9.71 13.79 5.81
N ALA A 254 10.85 14.43 5.54
CA ALA A 254 12.15 13.76 5.48
C ALA A 254 12.53 13.11 6.81
N ALA A 255 12.34 13.83 7.92
CA ALA A 255 12.61 13.30 9.25
C ALA A 255 11.69 12.11 9.61
N LYS A 256 10.38 12.21 9.29
CA LYS A 256 9.42 11.13 9.56
C LYS A 256 9.80 9.82 8.88
N PHE A 257 10.24 9.88 7.63
CA PHE A 257 10.51 8.69 6.83
C PHE A 257 12.01 8.37 6.65
N ALA A 258 12.89 9.00 7.40
CA ALA A 258 14.35 8.84 7.27
C ALA A 258 14.85 7.38 7.37
N ALA A 259 14.16 6.54 8.16
CA ALA A 259 14.49 5.13 8.35
C ALA A 259 13.75 4.18 7.39
N SER A 260 12.83 4.69 6.56
CA SER A 260 12.03 3.85 5.67
C SER A 260 12.79 3.54 4.37
N PRO A 261 12.92 2.28 3.96
CA PRO A 261 13.39 1.95 2.62
C PRO A 261 12.33 2.19 1.54
N PHE A 262 11.07 2.42 1.91
CA PHE A 262 9.93 2.51 0.99
C PHE A 262 9.43 3.93 0.74
N ILE A 263 9.86 4.92 1.53
CA ILE A 263 9.39 6.30 1.39
C ILE A 263 10.59 7.22 1.43
N ARG A 264 10.74 8.04 0.40
CA ARG A 264 11.85 8.98 0.30
C ARG A 264 11.40 10.33 -0.27
N MET A 265 12.16 11.38 -0.04
CA MET A 265 11.96 12.65 -0.72
C MET A 265 12.36 12.52 -2.18
N GLY A 266 11.53 13.02 -3.09
CA GLY A 266 11.85 13.10 -4.50
C GLY A 266 12.96 14.13 -4.78
N MET A 267 13.68 13.94 -5.88
CA MET A 267 14.83 14.81 -6.21
C MET A 267 14.43 16.12 -6.87
N GLU A 268 13.22 16.22 -7.42
CA GLU A 268 12.69 17.44 -8.03
C GLU A 268 12.32 18.44 -6.92
N GLN A 269 13.20 19.38 -6.62
CA GLN A 269 13.01 20.38 -5.56
C GLN A 269 12.52 21.73 -6.10
N ALA A 270 11.66 22.40 -5.31
CA ALA A 270 11.23 23.75 -5.61
C ALA A 270 12.44 24.72 -5.66
N GLY A 271 12.60 25.47 -6.74
CA GLY A 271 13.68 26.45 -6.91
C GLY A 271 14.74 26.05 -7.94
N ASP A 272 14.74 24.81 -8.43
CA ASP A 272 15.55 24.42 -9.58
C ASP A 272 14.86 24.91 -10.86
N PRO A 273 15.56 25.73 -11.71
CA PRO A 273 15.00 26.16 -13.00
C PRO A 273 14.61 25.02 -13.93
N GLU A 274 15.26 23.85 -13.83
CA GLU A 274 14.92 22.66 -14.59
C GLU A 274 13.59 22.05 -14.11
N VAL A 275 13.24 22.19 -12.84
CA VAL A 275 11.96 21.73 -12.26
C VAL A 275 10.77 22.58 -12.76
N ALA A 276 10.96 23.86 -13.04
CA ALA A 276 9.88 24.71 -13.59
C ALA A 276 9.40 24.23 -14.97
N ALA A 277 10.23 23.50 -15.72
CA ALA A 277 9.90 22.87 -17.01
C ALA A 277 9.61 21.36 -16.88
N ALA A 278 9.81 20.75 -15.72
CA ALA A 278 9.64 19.33 -15.51
C ALA A 278 8.16 18.94 -15.32
N LEU A 279 7.81 17.79 -15.83
CA LEU A 279 6.54 17.14 -15.58
C LEU A 279 6.74 16.09 -14.48
N LEU A 280 5.91 16.14 -13.44
CA LEU A 280 5.84 15.06 -12.46
C LEU A 280 5.05 13.90 -13.08
N ASP A 281 5.77 12.93 -13.63
CA ASP A 281 5.18 11.79 -14.33
C ASP A 281 4.58 10.79 -13.34
N ALA A 282 3.28 10.53 -13.45
CA ALA A 282 2.54 9.58 -12.62
C ALA A 282 3.01 8.13 -12.80
N SER A 283 3.54 7.78 -13.97
CA SER A 283 3.95 6.42 -14.32
C SER A 283 5.42 6.10 -13.99
N ALA A 284 6.20 7.08 -13.56
CA ALA A 284 7.65 6.91 -13.36
C ALA A 284 8.04 5.84 -12.34
N LEU A 285 7.16 5.52 -11.40
CA LEU A 285 7.37 4.43 -10.42
C LEU A 285 6.56 3.16 -10.74
N ALA A 286 6.04 3.00 -11.95
CA ALA A 286 5.36 1.76 -12.34
C ALA A 286 6.30 0.55 -12.17
N GLY A 287 5.82 -0.50 -11.48
CA GLY A 287 6.60 -1.69 -11.15
C GLY A 287 7.56 -1.52 -9.96
N ARG A 288 7.52 -0.37 -9.25
CA ARG A 288 8.30 -0.14 -8.04
C ARG A 288 7.45 -0.24 -6.79
N ASP A 289 8.07 -0.64 -5.67
CA ASP A 289 7.37 -0.83 -4.39
C ASP A 289 7.70 0.27 -3.37
N HIS A 290 8.34 1.36 -3.79
CA HIS A 290 8.58 2.55 -2.98
C HIS A 290 7.71 3.74 -3.43
N MET A 291 7.75 4.82 -2.65
CA MET A 291 7.04 6.07 -2.87
C MET A 291 7.99 7.26 -2.75
N GLU A 292 7.75 8.29 -3.56
CA GLU A 292 8.48 9.56 -3.51
C GLU A 292 7.53 10.69 -3.10
N LEU A 293 8.03 11.57 -2.22
CA LEU A 293 7.29 12.74 -1.71
C LEU A 293 7.95 14.02 -2.23
N PHE A 294 7.14 14.95 -2.68
CA PHE A 294 7.57 16.24 -3.23
C PHE A 294 6.89 17.39 -2.50
N VAL A 295 7.62 18.47 -2.27
CA VAL A 295 7.11 19.71 -1.64
C VAL A 295 7.52 20.90 -2.49
N PHE A 296 6.53 21.58 -3.05
CA PHE A 296 6.71 22.81 -3.80
C PHE A 296 6.04 23.97 -3.07
N GLY A 297 6.67 25.14 -3.06
CA GLY A 297 6.12 26.35 -2.45
C GLY A 297 6.20 27.54 -3.40
N SER A 298 5.21 28.45 -3.34
CA SER A 298 5.28 29.74 -4.03
C SER A 298 6.32 30.67 -3.38
N GLU A 299 6.92 31.59 -4.17
CA GLU A 299 7.93 32.53 -3.67
C GLU A 299 7.42 33.38 -2.51
N ASP A 300 6.15 33.80 -2.55
CA ASP A 300 5.48 34.57 -1.52
C ASP A 300 5.10 33.74 -0.27
N LYS A 301 5.42 32.42 -0.26
CA LYS A 301 5.14 31.46 0.80
C LYS A 301 3.64 31.35 1.15
N SER A 302 2.76 31.74 0.25
CA SER A 302 1.31 31.72 0.46
C SER A 302 0.64 30.39 0.07
N ARG A 303 1.31 29.56 -0.76
CA ARG A 303 0.77 28.33 -1.32
C ARG A 303 1.81 27.23 -1.33
N PHE A 304 1.35 26.00 -1.07
CA PHE A 304 2.16 24.80 -1.09
C PHE A 304 1.46 23.73 -1.94
N TRP A 305 2.24 23.01 -2.73
CA TRP A 305 1.77 21.85 -3.45
C TRP A 305 2.61 20.66 -3.03
N LEU A 306 2.02 19.75 -2.24
CA LEU A 306 2.63 18.50 -1.87
C LEU A 306 2.13 17.41 -2.81
N SER A 307 3.00 16.46 -3.16
CA SER A 307 2.66 15.35 -4.03
C SER A 307 3.34 14.06 -3.57
N ALA A 308 2.60 12.96 -3.59
CA ALA A 308 3.14 11.62 -3.44
C ALA A 308 3.05 10.89 -4.78
N ARG A 309 4.17 10.33 -5.25
CA ARG A 309 4.28 9.49 -6.45
C ARG A 309 4.54 8.05 -6.04
N LEU A 310 3.74 7.11 -6.51
CA LEU A 310 3.89 5.69 -6.20
C LEU A 310 3.26 4.83 -7.31
N ASP A 311 3.57 3.54 -7.32
CA ASP A 311 2.80 2.58 -8.11
C ASP A 311 1.55 2.16 -7.33
N ASN A 312 0.37 2.32 -7.95
CA ASN A 312 -0.92 1.91 -7.39
C ASN A 312 -1.03 0.39 -7.16
N LEU A 313 -0.24 -0.42 -7.83
CA LEU A 313 -0.13 -1.88 -7.65
C LEU A 313 1.06 -2.27 -6.75
N GLY A 314 2.10 -1.45 -6.67
CA GLY A 314 3.27 -1.62 -5.81
C GLY A 314 3.01 -1.23 -4.36
N LYS A 315 3.63 -0.13 -3.89
CA LYS A 315 3.40 0.41 -2.53
C LYS A 315 1.93 0.75 -2.27
N GLY A 316 1.13 0.98 -3.34
CA GLY A 316 -0.31 1.25 -3.24
C GLY A 316 -1.19 0.01 -2.99
N ALA A 317 -0.71 -1.23 -3.19
CA ALA A 317 -1.53 -2.44 -3.04
C ALA A 317 -0.72 -3.70 -2.74
N SER A 318 -0.32 -4.46 -3.78
CA SER A 318 0.31 -5.79 -3.62
C SER A 318 1.70 -5.71 -3.01
N GLY A 319 2.48 -4.68 -3.33
CA GLY A 319 3.79 -4.44 -2.70
C GLY A 319 3.65 -4.19 -1.20
N ALA A 320 2.67 -3.38 -0.78
CA ALA A 320 2.37 -3.17 0.64
C ALA A 320 1.90 -4.46 1.33
N ALA A 321 1.11 -5.31 0.66
CA ALA A 321 0.68 -6.59 1.22
C ALA A 321 1.87 -7.54 1.45
N VAL A 322 2.82 -7.60 0.52
CA VAL A 322 4.07 -8.38 0.66
C VAL A 322 4.96 -7.79 1.75
N GLN A 323 5.10 -6.48 1.85
CA GLN A 323 5.82 -5.84 2.96
C GLN A 323 5.19 -6.22 4.31
N ASN A 324 3.88 -6.12 4.46
CA ASN A 324 3.16 -6.51 5.67
C ASN A 324 3.36 -7.99 6.01
N MET A 325 3.33 -8.86 5.01
CA MET A 325 3.62 -10.29 5.17
C MET A 325 5.07 -10.51 5.67
N ASN A 326 6.04 -9.85 5.06
CA ASN A 326 7.44 -9.95 5.47
C ASN A 326 7.63 -9.54 6.93
N ILE A 327 7.08 -8.41 7.33
CA ILE A 327 7.11 -7.92 8.71
C ILE A 327 6.44 -8.93 9.65
N ALA A 328 5.25 -9.43 9.29
CA ALA A 328 4.50 -10.38 10.09
C ALA A 328 5.21 -11.73 10.27
N LEU A 329 6.05 -12.14 9.32
CA LEU A 329 6.86 -13.36 9.37
C LEU A 329 8.25 -13.13 10.00
N GLY A 330 8.61 -11.89 10.35
CA GLY A 330 9.94 -11.55 10.87
C GLY A 330 11.04 -11.62 9.80
N LEU A 331 10.68 -11.52 8.53
CA LEU A 331 11.61 -11.44 7.39
C LEU A 331 12.07 -10.00 7.15
N ASP A 332 13.11 -9.83 6.34
CA ASP A 332 13.45 -8.49 5.83
C ASP A 332 12.24 -7.92 5.07
N GLN A 333 11.77 -6.75 5.52
CA GLN A 333 10.59 -6.12 4.94
C GLN A 333 10.69 -5.84 3.44
N THR A 334 11.90 -5.75 2.90
CA THR A 334 12.17 -5.49 1.47
C THR A 334 12.29 -6.76 0.63
N ALA A 335 12.25 -7.95 1.24
CA ALA A 335 12.41 -9.21 0.52
C ALA A 335 11.38 -9.35 -0.61
N ALA A 336 11.86 -9.66 -1.83
CA ALA A 336 11.10 -9.77 -3.07
C ALA A 336 10.34 -8.47 -3.48
N LEU A 337 10.78 -7.31 -3.00
CA LEU A 337 10.21 -6.00 -3.36
C LEU A 337 11.25 -5.13 -4.09
N SER A 338 10.76 -4.31 -5.02
CA SER A 338 11.57 -3.40 -5.86
C SER A 338 11.57 -1.99 -5.25
N VAL A 339 12.46 -1.73 -4.29
CA VAL A 339 12.62 -0.45 -3.59
C VAL A 339 13.71 0.44 -4.19
#